data_ef9f4bddacfb2e0a43a3bc6d8dd30834
#
_entry.id   ef9f4bddacfb2e0a43a3bc6d8dd30834
#
_cell.length_a   1.000
_cell.length_b   1.000
_cell.length_c   1.000
_cell.angle_alpha   90.00
_cell.angle_beta   90.00
_cell.angle_gamma   90.00
#
_symmetry.space_group_name_H-M   'P 1'
#
loop_
_entity.id
_entity.type
_entity.pdbx_description
1 polymer ?
#
loop_
_entity_poly.entity_id
_entity_poly.type
_entity_poly.pdbx_seq_one_letter_code
_entity_poly.pdbx_strand_id
1 'polypeptide(L)'
;MSVEQALWFIVGVLALIVGLGISIGLHEWGHFAPAKRFGVGITKFMVGFGPTVWSTQRGETEFGVKAIPLGGFVAMHGMFAPSESTRRRGGAGTDFAGMEPPSDEEAFDDSRSFYRLSVLRRIVVMLGGPVMNLVIATVLYAVLLMGFGIVQPSLTVGSVSECVLPATETRTQCEPGDPAAPGNQAGLRPGDVIVSVDGVEVDTWLELTEVIRVNPGNTITLGIEREGVARDIRITPLLTERYAIDSRGQVPVDSRGQPITEEVGFVGIGAALES
;
A
#
# COMPACT_ATOMS: atom_id res chain seq x y z
N MET A 1 -9.53 -24.75 -7.66
CA MET A 1 -8.15 -24.30 -7.42
C MET A 1 -7.21 -25.42 -7.81
N SER A 2 -6.21 -25.11 -8.64
CA SER A 2 -5.13 -26.08 -8.92
C SER A 2 -4.26 -26.26 -7.66
N VAL A 3 -3.52 -27.38 -7.58
CA VAL A 3 -2.60 -27.64 -6.45
C VAL A 3 -1.57 -26.50 -6.31
N GLU A 4 -1.09 -25.99 -7.42
CA GLU A 4 -0.16 -24.87 -7.48
C GLU A 4 -0.77 -23.58 -6.89
N GLN A 5 -2.00 -23.23 -7.23
CA GLN A 5 -2.71 -22.08 -6.65
C GLN A 5 -2.90 -22.23 -5.15
N ALA A 6 -3.20 -23.44 -4.66
CA ALA A 6 -3.34 -23.71 -3.24
C ALA A 6 -2.00 -23.55 -2.50
N LEU A 7 -0.89 -24.01 -3.09
CA LEU A 7 0.45 -23.83 -2.53
C LEU A 7 0.83 -22.35 -2.41
N TRP A 8 0.66 -21.57 -3.47
CA TRP A 8 0.94 -20.14 -3.45
C TRP A 8 0.08 -19.38 -2.44
N PHE A 9 -1.19 -19.77 -2.32
CA PHE A 9 -2.07 -19.19 -1.29
C PHE A 9 -1.57 -19.48 0.13
N ILE A 10 -1.17 -20.73 0.43
CA ILE A 10 -0.61 -21.12 1.73
C ILE A 10 0.68 -20.35 2.03
N VAL A 11 1.59 -20.26 1.06
CA VAL A 11 2.84 -19.49 1.19
C VAL A 11 2.55 -18.02 1.48
N GLY A 12 1.58 -17.41 0.79
CA GLY A 12 1.16 -16.04 1.02
C GLY A 12 0.60 -15.82 2.43
N VAL A 13 -0.23 -16.73 2.91
CA VAL A 13 -0.80 -16.67 4.28
C VAL A 13 0.30 -16.82 5.33
N LEU A 14 1.24 -17.76 5.15
CA LEU A 14 2.36 -17.92 6.07
C LEU A 14 3.27 -16.69 6.08
N ALA A 15 3.58 -16.13 4.92
CA ALA A 15 4.37 -14.90 4.81
C ALA A 15 3.69 -13.72 5.52
N LEU A 16 2.36 -13.59 5.38
CA LEU A 16 1.58 -12.58 6.08
C LEU A 16 1.65 -12.74 7.60
N ILE A 17 1.47 -13.95 8.11
CA ILE A 17 1.53 -14.25 9.56
C ILE A 17 2.93 -13.91 10.11
N VAL A 18 3.98 -14.35 9.43
CA VAL A 18 5.37 -14.07 9.84
C VAL A 18 5.66 -12.57 9.78
N GLY A 19 5.27 -11.90 8.69
CA GLY A 19 5.45 -10.45 8.52
C GLY A 19 4.73 -9.65 9.60
N LEU A 20 3.49 -10.03 9.93
CA LEU A 20 2.72 -9.43 11.02
C LEU A 20 3.40 -9.64 12.37
N GLY A 21 3.87 -10.85 12.66
CA GLY A 21 4.60 -11.15 13.90
C GLY A 21 5.89 -10.33 14.04
N ILE A 22 6.65 -10.17 12.96
CA ILE A 22 7.85 -9.33 12.94
C ILE A 22 7.47 -7.84 13.18
N SER A 23 6.45 -7.35 12.50
CA SER A 23 5.99 -5.96 12.64
C SER A 23 5.55 -5.67 14.08
N ILE A 24 4.80 -6.58 14.70
CA ILE A 24 4.39 -6.47 16.10
C ILE A 24 5.61 -6.50 17.02
N GLY A 25 6.52 -7.45 16.82
CA GLY A 25 7.75 -7.53 17.63
C GLY A 25 8.60 -6.27 17.56
N LEU A 26 8.71 -5.66 16.38
CA LEU A 26 9.41 -4.38 16.20
C LEU A 26 8.67 -3.21 16.85
N HIS A 27 7.33 -3.20 16.80
CA HIS A 27 6.51 -2.22 17.51
C HIS A 27 6.76 -2.26 19.01
N GLU A 28 6.68 -3.46 19.62
CA GLU A 28 6.95 -3.67 21.04
C GLU A 28 8.41 -3.31 21.39
N TRP A 29 9.35 -3.60 20.48
CA TRP A 29 10.74 -3.19 20.64
C TRP A 29 10.89 -1.66 20.70
N GLY A 30 10.06 -0.94 19.95
CA GLY A 30 9.98 0.52 19.99
C GLY A 30 9.67 1.07 21.39
N HIS A 31 8.83 0.40 22.18
CA HIS A 31 8.55 0.72 23.57
C HIS A 31 9.67 0.21 24.51
N PHE A 32 10.14 -1.01 24.28
CA PHE A 32 11.12 -1.69 25.12
C PHE A 32 12.46 -0.96 25.16
N ALA A 33 13.02 -0.58 24.01
CA ALA A 33 14.35 -0.01 23.92
C ALA A 33 14.50 1.30 24.72
N PRO A 34 13.63 2.32 24.57
CA PRO A 34 13.74 3.54 25.38
C PRO A 34 13.40 3.30 26.85
N ALA A 35 12.44 2.41 27.19
CA ALA A 35 12.13 2.09 28.57
C ALA A 35 13.35 1.49 29.29
N LYS A 36 14.00 0.52 28.65
CA LYS A 36 15.26 -0.09 29.15
C LYS A 36 16.38 0.95 29.29
N ARG A 37 16.51 1.84 28.28
CA ARG A 37 17.52 2.94 28.30
C ARG A 37 17.32 3.91 29.43
N PHE A 38 16.08 4.13 29.86
CA PHE A 38 15.72 5.01 30.97
C PHE A 38 15.72 4.29 32.34
N GLY A 39 16.09 3.02 32.38
CA GLY A 39 16.24 2.25 33.60
C GLY A 39 14.95 1.66 34.16
N VAL A 40 13.86 1.63 33.37
CA VAL A 40 12.61 0.97 33.77
C VAL A 40 12.83 -0.54 33.87
N GLY A 41 12.33 -1.16 34.95
CA GLY A 41 12.29 -2.60 35.09
C GLY A 41 11.28 -3.19 34.11
N ILE A 42 11.68 -4.19 33.33
CA ILE A 42 10.83 -4.86 32.34
C ILE A 42 10.88 -6.35 32.60
N THR A 43 9.74 -6.93 32.96
CA THR A 43 9.63 -8.36 33.31
C THR A 43 9.33 -9.23 32.09
N LYS A 44 8.48 -8.76 31.17
CA LYS A 44 8.09 -9.56 30.00
C LYS A 44 8.10 -8.74 28.73
N PHE A 45 8.55 -9.36 27.67
CA PHE A 45 8.45 -8.91 26.29
C PHE A 45 7.85 -10.04 25.46
N MET A 46 6.58 -9.90 25.08
CA MET A 46 5.84 -10.96 24.42
C MET A 46 5.25 -10.49 23.10
N VAL A 47 5.43 -11.33 22.06
CA VAL A 47 4.77 -11.14 20.76
C VAL A 47 3.61 -12.11 20.68
N GLY A 48 2.38 -11.59 20.49
CA GLY A 48 1.16 -12.37 20.44
C GLY A 48 0.41 -12.44 21.77
N PHE A 49 -0.72 -13.15 21.74
CA PHE A 49 -1.59 -13.43 22.89
C PHE A 49 -1.85 -14.94 23.03
N GLY A 50 -2.51 -15.34 24.13
CA GLY A 50 -2.84 -16.73 24.41
C GLY A 50 -1.69 -17.52 25.04
N PRO A 51 -1.67 -18.86 24.90
CA PRO A 51 -0.63 -19.70 25.49
C PRO A 51 0.76 -19.42 24.89
N THR A 52 1.78 -19.49 25.75
CA THR A 52 3.17 -19.29 25.33
C THR A 52 3.64 -20.51 24.51
N VAL A 53 4.10 -20.26 23.28
CA VAL A 53 4.66 -21.29 22.40
C VAL A 53 6.14 -21.45 22.69
N TRP A 54 6.84 -20.35 22.92
CA TRP A 54 8.27 -20.34 23.23
C TRP A 54 8.61 -19.12 24.06
N SER A 55 9.46 -19.30 25.08
CA SER A 55 10.04 -18.17 25.82
C SER A 55 11.46 -18.45 26.26
N THR A 56 12.20 -17.39 26.54
CA THR A 56 13.56 -17.44 27.08
C THR A 56 13.80 -16.27 28.03
N GLN A 57 14.46 -16.55 29.14
CA GLN A 57 14.83 -15.54 30.13
C GLN A 57 16.19 -14.93 29.76
N ARG A 58 16.24 -13.60 29.66
CA ARG A 58 17.48 -12.85 29.48
C ARG A 58 17.58 -11.72 30.52
N GLY A 59 18.39 -11.95 31.56
CA GLY A 59 18.44 -11.07 32.72
C GLY A 59 17.12 -11.06 33.47
N GLU A 60 16.58 -9.89 33.69
CA GLU A 60 15.27 -9.69 34.37
C GLU A 60 14.05 -9.82 33.42
N THR A 61 14.26 -9.93 32.10
CA THR A 61 13.19 -9.90 31.12
C THR A 61 12.99 -11.28 30.47
N GLU A 62 11.77 -11.78 30.51
CA GLU A 62 11.32 -12.95 29.75
C GLU A 62 10.89 -12.50 28.34
N PHE A 63 11.56 -13.03 27.31
CA PHE A 63 11.19 -12.83 25.91
C PHE A 63 10.45 -14.04 25.41
N GLY A 64 9.32 -13.83 24.70
CA GLY A 64 8.57 -14.98 24.19
C GLY A 64 7.62 -14.66 23.05
N VAL A 65 7.12 -15.75 22.46
CA VAL A 65 6.13 -15.75 21.39
C VAL A 65 4.92 -16.57 21.85
N LYS A 66 3.74 -16.02 21.66
CA LYS A 66 2.46 -16.65 21.99
C LYS A 66 1.75 -17.14 20.74
N ALA A 67 0.78 -18.03 20.92
CA ALA A 67 0.14 -18.77 19.83
C ALA A 67 -0.68 -17.91 18.86
N ILE A 68 -1.20 -16.76 19.30
CA ILE A 68 -2.08 -15.90 18.50
C ILE A 68 -1.30 -14.63 18.13
N PRO A 69 -0.85 -14.47 16.87
CA PRO A 69 0.00 -13.34 16.45
C PRO A 69 -0.81 -12.05 16.21
N LEU A 70 -1.70 -11.71 17.14
CA LEU A 70 -2.53 -10.51 17.09
C LEU A 70 -2.15 -9.57 18.24
N GLY A 71 -1.09 -8.76 18.04
CA GLY A 71 -0.58 -7.83 19.03
C GLY A 71 0.59 -8.37 19.84
N GLY A 72 1.01 -7.63 20.86
CA GLY A 72 2.09 -7.96 21.78
C GLY A 72 1.98 -7.12 23.03
N PHE A 73 2.90 -7.29 23.96
CA PHE A 73 2.99 -6.45 25.14
C PHE A 73 4.38 -6.44 25.77
N VAL A 74 4.69 -5.31 26.40
CA VAL A 74 5.87 -5.12 27.23
C VAL A 74 5.40 -4.85 28.65
N ALA A 75 5.64 -5.77 29.57
CA ALA A 75 5.30 -5.59 31.00
C ALA A 75 6.39 -4.77 31.67
N MET A 76 6.05 -3.51 31.98
CA MET A 76 6.93 -2.55 32.64
C MET A 76 6.53 -2.40 34.12
N HIS A 77 7.51 -2.33 35.01
CA HIS A 77 7.27 -2.06 36.42
C HIS A 77 6.60 -0.68 36.61
N GLY A 78 5.54 -0.64 37.42
CA GLY A 78 4.88 0.60 37.80
C GLY A 78 4.33 1.41 36.61
N MET A 79 3.63 0.76 35.69
CA MET A 79 2.98 1.44 34.57
C MET A 79 1.93 2.44 35.05
N PHE A 80 1.28 2.16 36.18
CA PHE A 80 0.37 3.07 36.89
C PHE A 80 0.90 3.36 38.29
N ALA A 81 0.73 4.63 38.76
CA ALA A 81 1.01 4.98 40.13
C ALA A 81 0.11 4.19 41.07
N PRO A 82 0.62 3.57 42.14
CA PRO A 82 -0.20 2.85 43.09
C PRO A 82 -1.23 3.77 43.73
N SER A 83 -2.48 3.32 43.80
CA SER A 83 -3.51 4.04 44.52
C SER A 83 -3.22 4.04 46.04
N GLU A 84 -3.76 5.02 46.78
CA GLU A 84 -3.56 5.05 48.26
C GLU A 84 -4.06 3.79 48.97
N SER A 85 -5.09 3.13 48.44
CA SER A 85 -5.61 1.84 48.95
C SER A 85 -4.63 0.67 48.71
N THR A 86 -3.93 0.68 47.60
CA THR A 86 -2.91 -0.32 47.26
C THR A 86 -1.62 -0.11 48.06
N ARG A 87 -1.24 1.14 48.31
CA ARG A 87 -0.10 1.51 49.19
C ARG A 87 -0.29 0.99 50.63
N ARG A 88 -1.50 1.04 51.17
CA ARG A 88 -1.80 0.56 52.53
C ARG A 88 -1.78 -0.96 52.66
N ARG A 89 -1.93 -1.72 51.53
CA ARG A 89 -1.95 -3.19 51.50
C ARG A 89 -0.63 -3.82 51.10
N GLY A 90 0.45 -3.04 50.82
CA GLY A 90 1.75 -3.57 50.39
C GLY A 90 1.73 -4.22 48.99
N GLY A 91 0.66 -4.00 48.20
CA GLY A 91 0.49 -4.63 46.92
C GLY A 91 1.02 -3.79 45.75
N ALA A 92 1.69 -4.42 44.80
CA ALA A 92 2.02 -3.87 43.50
C ALA A 92 0.76 -3.45 42.75
N GLY A 93 0.84 -2.36 41.99
CA GLY A 93 -0.29 -1.82 41.22
C GLY A 93 -0.92 -2.89 40.27
N THR A 94 -2.24 -2.82 40.13
CA THR A 94 -3.02 -3.74 39.33
C THR A 94 -2.58 -3.73 37.87
N ASP A 95 -2.21 -4.92 37.37
CA ASP A 95 -1.87 -5.13 35.98
C ASP A 95 -3.13 -5.07 35.10
N PHE A 96 -3.05 -4.28 34.04
CA PHE A 96 -4.07 -4.24 33.02
C PHE A 96 -3.95 -5.50 32.14
N ALA A 97 -5.06 -6.14 31.80
CA ALA A 97 -5.19 -7.29 30.90
C ALA A 97 -4.91 -8.68 31.48
N GLY A 98 -5.42 -8.99 32.67
CA GLY A 98 -5.54 -10.41 33.12
C GLY A 98 -4.20 -11.14 33.30
N MET A 99 -3.11 -10.43 33.53
CA MET A 99 -1.87 -11.02 33.99
C MET A 99 -1.96 -11.25 35.50
N GLU A 100 -1.76 -12.49 35.91
CA GLU A 100 -1.59 -12.82 37.33
C GLU A 100 -0.45 -11.95 37.89
N PRO A 101 -0.64 -11.33 39.07
CA PRO A 101 0.45 -10.63 39.73
C PRO A 101 1.62 -11.60 39.94
N PRO A 102 2.88 -11.14 39.81
CA PRO A 102 4.01 -12.03 40.08
C PRO A 102 3.88 -12.61 41.48
N SER A 103 3.86 -13.92 41.54
CA SER A 103 3.63 -14.70 42.75
C SER A 103 4.87 -14.78 43.61
N ASP A 104 5.68 -13.80 43.75
CA ASP A 104 6.76 -13.82 44.75
C ASP A 104 7.23 -12.40 45.05
N GLU A 105 7.32 -12.09 46.30
CA GLU A 105 7.82 -10.88 46.96
C GLU A 105 9.31 -10.59 46.63
N GLU A 106 9.67 -10.45 45.37
CA GLU A 106 10.90 -9.71 45.07
C GLU A 106 10.61 -8.24 45.38
N ALA A 107 11.33 -7.71 46.32
CA ALA A 107 11.21 -6.33 46.81
C ALA A 107 11.18 -5.37 45.61
N PHE A 108 9.98 -4.91 45.29
CA PHE A 108 9.69 -4.04 44.16
C PHE A 108 10.56 -2.77 44.31
N ASP A 109 11.59 -2.66 43.48
CA ASP A 109 12.40 -1.45 43.43
C ASP A 109 11.61 -0.34 42.74
N ASP A 110 10.84 0.40 43.58
CA ASP A 110 10.00 1.52 43.16
C ASP A 110 10.82 2.57 42.37
N SER A 111 12.15 2.63 42.55
CA SER A 111 13.01 3.57 41.82
C SER A 111 13.04 3.33 40.33
N ARG A 112 12.75 2.10 39.85
CA ARG A 112 12.74 1.68 38.47
C ARG A 112 11.34 1.64 37.85
N SER A 113 10.37 2.29 38.51
CA SER A 113 8.99 2.33 38.03
C SER A 113 8.79 3.34 36.90
N PHE A 114 7.97 2.96 35.91
CA PHE A 114 7.64 3.80 34.77
C PHE A 114 7.02 5.14 35.19
N TYR A 115 6.13 5.16 36.19
CA TYR A 115 5.48 6.39 36.65
C TYR A 115 6.44 7.42 37.27
N ARG A 116 7.64 7.01 37.68
CA ARG A 116 8.70 7.92 38.19
C ARG A 116 9.51 8.60 37.09
N LEU A 117 9.39 8.17 35.85
CA LEU A 117 10.03 8.85 34.72
C LEU A 117 9.48 10.29 34.61
N SER A 118 10.32 11.21 34.16
CA SER A 118 9.88 12.54 33.74
C SER A 118 8.87 12.43 32.59
N VAL A 119 7.98 13.43 32.47
CA VAL A 119 6.91 13.44 31.45
C VAL A 119 7.48 13.19 30.03
N LEU A 120 8.58 13.88 29.69
CA LEU A 120 9.22 13.71 28.36
C LEU A 120 9.70 12.28 28.13
N ARG A 121 10.33 11.62 29.13
CA ARG A 121 10.77 10.22 29.00
C ARG A 121 9.60 9.26 28.84
N ARG A 122 8.49 9.48 29.55
CA ARG A 122 7.25 8.71 29.38
C ARG A 122 6.69 8.86 27.96
N ILE A 123 6.66 10.09 27.44
CA ILE A 123 6.23 10.35 26.05
C ILE A 123 7.12 9.60 25.07
N VAL A 124 8.44 9.64 25.23
CA VAL A 124 9.38 8.91 24.34
C VAL A 124 9.13 7.40 24.36
N VAL A 125 8.91 6.82 25.54
CA VAL A 125 8.58 5.38 25.64
C VAL A 125 7.24 5.08 24.98
N MET A 126 6.20 5.89 25.24
CA MET A 126 4.87 5.68 24.68
C MET A 126 4.82 5.86 23.14
N LEU A 127 5.58 6.81 22.61
CA LEU A 127 5.68 7.03 21.17
C LEU A 127 6.61 6.03 20.46
N GLY A 128 7.43 5.30 21.21
CA GLY A 128 8.41 4.38 20.64
C GLY A 128 7.81 3.36 19.68
N GLY A 129 6.67 2.73 20.02
CA GLY A 129 5.95 1.80 19.15
C GLY A 129 5.41 2.46 17.88
N PRO A 130 4.61 3.54 17.97
CA PRO A 130 4.15 4.27 16.79
C PRO A 130 5.28 4.77 15.88
N VAL A 131 6.38 5.27 16.45
CA VAL A 131 7.56 5.68 15.67
C VAL A 131 8.20 4.50 14.95
N MET A 132 8.30 3.34 15.60
CA MET A 132 8.80 2.12 14.95
C MET A 132 7.91 1.71 13.77
N ASN A 133 6.59 1.78 13.90
CA ASN A 133 5.67 1.51 12.78
C ASN A 133 5.88 2.49 11.61
N LEU A 134 6.12 3.78 11.90
CA LEU A 134 6.46 4.75 10.86
C LEU A 134 7.77 4.38 10.14
N VAL A 135 8.79 3.96 10.88
CA VAL A 135 10.07 3.49 10.31
C VAL A 135 9.85 2.27 9.42
N ILE A 136 9.10 1.27 9.90
CA ILE A 136 8.78 0.06 9.13
C ILE A 136 8.05 0.43 7.84
N ALA A 137 7.01 1.26 7.94
CA ALA A 137 6.23 1.72 6.78
C ALA A 137 7.11 2.46 5.78
N THR A 138 7.98 3.36 6.24
CA THR A 138 8.90 4.12 5.37
C THR A 138 9.87 3.18 4.65
N VAL A 139 10.47 2.23 5.37
CA VAL A 139 11.42 1.26 4.78
C VAL A 139 10.71 0.37 3.75
N LEU A 140 9.54 -0.18 4.10
CA LEU A 140 8.78 -1.03 3.18
C LEU A 140 8.36 -0.26 1.92
N TYR A 141 7.91 0.99 2.09
CA TYR A 141 7.51 1.84 0.98
C TYR A 141 8.71 2.19 0.09
N ALA A 142 9.87 2.50 0.68
CA ALA A 142 11.10 2.74 -0.05
C ALA A 142 11.54 1.49 -0.85
N VAL A 143 11.51 0.31 -0.22
CA VAL A 143 11.83 -0.96 -0.90
C VAL A 143 10.87 -1.22 -2.05
N LEU A 144 9.57 -0.95 -1.86
CA LEU A 144 8.55 -1.15 -2.90
C LEU A 144 8.78 -0.20 -4.08
N LEU A 145 8.96 1.10 -3.80
CA LEU A 145 9.18 2.11 -4.85
C LEU A 145 10.51 1.93 -5.58
N MET A 146 11.59 1.62 -4.86
CA MET A 146 12.92 1.47 -5.45
C MET A 146 13.12 0.09 -6.11
N GLY A 147 12.39 -0.94 -5.65
CA GLY A 147 12.51 -2.30 -6.16
C GLY A 147 11.56 -2.63 -7.30
N PHE A 148 10.33 -2.12 -7.25
CA PHE A 148 9.29 -2.43 -8.24
C PHE A 148 8.90 -1.25 -9.12
N GLY A 149 9.24 -0.01 -8.71
CA GLY A 149 8.84 1.19 -9.42
C GLY A 149 7.34 1.51 -9.28
N ILE A 150 6.92 2.55 -9.99
CA ILE A 150 5.51 2.91 -10.13
C ILE A 150 5.12 2.62 -11.57
N VAL A 151 4.16 1.71 -11.76
CA VAL A 151 3.64 1.40 -13.09
C VAL A 151 2.93 2.64 -13.65
N GLN A 152 3.39 3.11 -14.79
CA GLN A 152 2.82 4.28 -15.48
C GLN A 152 2.52 3.94 -16.95
N PRO A 153 1.48 4.58 -17.55
CA PRO A 153 1.27 4.48 -18.97
C PRO A 153 2.43 5.16 -19.72
N SER A 154 3.11 4.41 -20.57
CA SER A 154 4.13 4.92 -21.49
C SER A 154 3.55 5.40 -22.81
N LEU A 155 4.30 6.11 -23.62
CA LEU A 155 3.92 6.49 -24.97
C LEU A 155 4.00 5.31 -25.97
N THR A 156 4.38 4.14 -25.49
CA THR A 156 4.35 2.90 -26.27
C THR A 156 2.92 2.37 -26.38
N VAL A 157 2.48 2.08 -27.59
CA VAL A 157 1.19 1.43 -27.84
C VAL A 157 1.25 0.01 -27.31
N GLY A 158 0.47 -0.29 -26.28
CA GLY A 158 0.36 -1.62 -25.68
C GLY A 158 -0.72 -2.48 -26.34
N SER A 159 -1.79 -1.86 -26.82
CA SER A 159 -2.89 -2.55 -27.48
C SER A 159 -3.53 -1.69 -28.55
N VAL A 160 -4.09 -2.35 -29.58
CA VAL A 160 -4.87 -1.73 -30.65
C VAL A 160 -6.18 -2.49 -30.77
N SER A 161 -7.29 -1.79 -30.59
CA SER A 161 -8.63 -2.37 -30.72
C SER A 161 -9.02 -2.57 -32.19
N GLU A 162 -9.77 -3.63 -32.50
CA GLU A 162 -10.29 -3.86 -33.85
C GLU A 162 -11.49 -2.95 -34.15
N CYS A 163 -12.34 -2.68 -33.17
CA CYS A 163 -13.54 -1.86 -33.29
C CYS A 163 -13.64 -0.84 -32.16
N VAL A 164 -14.53 0.11 -32.31
CA VAL A 164 -14.87 1.11 -31.28
C VAL A 164 -16.21 0.74 -30.68
N LEU A 165 -16.21 0.47 -29.36
CA LEU A 165 -17.42 0.27 -28.57
C LEU A 165 -17.60 1.48 -27.65
N PRO A 166 -18.82 2.02 -27.48
CA PRO A 166 -19.09 3.06 -26.47
C PRO A 166 -18.70 2.58 -25.08
N ALA A 167 -18.29 3.49 -24.19
CA ALA A 167 -17.89 3.15 -22.82
C ALA A 167 -19.04 2.55 -21.99
N THR A 168 -20.27 2.80 -22.36
CA THR A 168 -21.49 2.26 -21.74
C THR A 168 -21.83 0.84 -22.15
N GLU A 169 -21.17 0.32 -23.20
CA GLU A 169 -21.36 -1.05 -23.70
C GLU A 169 -20.65 -2.07 -22.78
N THR A 170 -21.34 -3.14 -22.44
CA THR A 170 -20.79 -4.17 -21.52
C THR A 170 -20.04 -5.28 -22.25
N ARG A 171 -20.22 -5.43 -23.55
CA ARG A 171 -19.48 -6.42 -24.36
C ARG A 171 -18.06 -5.94 -24.63
N THR A 172 -17.14 -6.90 -24.78
CA THR A 172 -15.72 -6.63 -25.05
C THR A 172 -15.29 -7.14 -26.43
N GLN A 173 -16.17 -7.83 -27.15
CA GLN A 173 -15.90 -8.38 -28.46
C GLN A 173 -16.60 -7.58 -29.55
N CYS A 174 -15.92 -7.41 -30.67
CA CYS A 174 -16.46 -6.76 -31.86
C CYS A 174 -17.52 -7.63 -32.53
N GLU A 175 -18.58 -7.03 -33.04
CA GLU A 175 -19.62 -7.68 -33.82
C GLU A 175 -19.70 -7.06 -35.21
N PRO A 176 -20.27 -7.82 -36.20
CA PRO A 176 -20.49 -7.27 -37.54
C PRO A 176 -21.38 -6.02 -37.48
N GLY A 177 -20.86 -4.89 -37.96
CA GLY A 177 -21.54 -3.60 -37.93
C GLY A 177 -20.91 -2.59 -36.98
N ASP A 178 -20.03 -3.01 -36.07
CA ASP A 178 -19.28 -2.07 -35.21
C ASP A 178 -18.31 -1.23 -36.05
N PRO A 179 -18.16 0.06 -35.72
CA PRO A 179 -17.17 0.91 -36.38
C PRO A 179 -15.76 0.38 -36.16
N ALA A 180 -14.99 0.20 -37.22
CA ALA A 180 -13.61 -0.18 -37.11
C ALA A 180 -12.78 0.89 -36.41
N ALA A 181 -11.86 0.47 -35.54
CA ALA A 181 -11.04 1.43 -34.79
C ALA A 181 -10.07 2.17 -35.71
N PRO A 182 -10.01 3.52 -35.65
CA PRO A 182 -9.12 4.30 -36.50
C PRO A 182 -7.64 3.93 -36.38
N GLY A 183 -7.18 3.56 -35.18
CA GLY A 183 -5.79 3.11 -34.95
C GLY A 183 -5.45 1.84 -35.72
N ASN A 184 -6.37 0.88 -35.74
CA ASN A 184 -6.20 -0.36 -36.53
C ASN A 184 -6.23 -0.06 -38.02
N GLN A 185 -7.20 0.74 -38.51
CA GLN A 185 -7.28 1.13 -39.91
C GLN A 185 -6.04 1.89 -40.39
N ALA A 186 -5.47 2.74 -39.54
CA ALA A 186 -4.23 3.48 -39.81
C ALA A 186 -2.97 2.61 -39.75
N GLY A 187 -3.08 1.34 -39.29
CA GLY A 187 -1.98 0.39 -39.22
C GLY A 187 -1.05 0.61 -38.04
N LEU A 188 -1.54 1.22 -36.92
CA LEU A 188 -0.85 1.23 -35.65
C LEU A 188 -0.72 -0.20 -35.11
N ARG A 189 0.36 -0.48 -34.39
CA ARG A 189 0.67 -1.79 -33.84
C ARG A 189 1.14 -1.70 -32.39
N PRO A 190 0.89 -2.72 -31.59
CA PRO A 190 1.59 -2.84 -30.31
C PRO A 190 3.10 -2.76 -30.49
N GLY A 191 3.78 -1.96 -29.65
CA GLY A 191 5.21 -1.68 -29.74
C GLY A 191 5.56 -0.39 -30.49
N ASP A 192 4.61 0.30 -31.15
CA ASP A 192 4.85 1.65 -31.69
C ASP A 192 5.04 2.64 -30.56
N VAL A 193 6.07 3.44 -30.61
CA VAL A 193 6.30 4.55 -29.65
C VAL A 193 5.82 5.84 -30.28
N ILE A 194 4.85 6.51 -29.68
CA ILE A 194 4.32 7.78 -30.18
C ILE A 194 5.23 8.90 -29.68
N VAL A 195 5.77 9.69 -30.59
CA VAL A 195 6.73 10.76 -30.26
C VAL A 195 6.17 12.17 -30.51
N SER A 196 5.16 12.29 -31.41
CA SER A 196 4.57 13.61 -31.70
C SER A 196 3.15 13.48 -32.24
N VAL A 197 2.39 14.59 -32.15
CA VAL A 197 1.09 14.79 -32.79
C VAL A 197 1.14 16.08 -33.56
N ASP A 198 0.83 16.03 -34.87
CA ASP A 198 0.90 17.16 -35.80
C ASP A 198 2.25 17.92 -35.76
N GLY A 199 3.35 17.17 -35.50
CA GLY A 199 4.71 17.69 -35.42
C GLY A 199 5.06 18.35 -34.06
N VAL A 200 4.16 18.31 -33.09
CA VAL A 200 4.42 18.73 -31.71
C VAL A 200 4.78 17.51 -30.87
N GLU A 201 5.92 17.53 -30.19
CA GLU A 201 6.32 16.45 -29.29
C GLU A 201 5.32 16.30 -28.14
N VAL A 202 5.06 15.06 -27.76
CA VAL A 202 4.25 14.70 -26.59
C VAL A 202 5.10 13.94 -25.59
N ASP A 203 5.01 14.31 -24.31
CA ASP A 203 5.82 13.71 -23.26
C ASP A 203 5.06 12.67 -22.45
N THR A 204 3.74 12.70 -22.49
CA THR A 204 2.89 11.84 -21.68
C THR A 204 1.73 11.25 -22.47
N TRP A 205 1.27 10.05 -22.06
CA TRP A 205 0.05 9.45 -22.60
C TRP A 205 -1.19 10.33 -22.38
N LEU A 206 -1.22 11.10 -21.32
CA LEU A 206 -2.33 12.01 -21.03
C LEU A 206 -2.41 13.12 -22.07
N GLU A 207 -1.30 13.79 -22.40
CA GLU A 207 -1.23 14.82 -23.46
C GLU A 207 -1.68 14.28 -24.81
N LEU A 208 -1.17 13.09 -25.19
CA LEU A 208 -1.61 12.42 -26.41
C LEU A 208 -3.13 12.20 -26.39
N THR A 209 -3.67 11.71 -25.28
CA THR A 209 -5.09 11.41 -25.14
C THR A 209 -5.93 12.69 -25.23
N GLU A 210 -5.50 13.79 -24.61
CA GLU A 210 -6.19 15.09 -24.67
C GLU A 210 -6.29 15.60 -26.11
N VAL A 211 -5.19 15.56 -26.90
CA VAL A 211 -5.21 15.96 -28.29
C VAL A 211 -6.18 15.11 -29.11
N ILE A 212 -6.17 13.80 -28.94
CA ILE A 212 -7.09 12.88 -29.63
C ILE A 212 -8.55 13.18 -29.28
N ARG A 213 -8.85 13.42 -28.01
CA ARG A 213 -10.22 13.65 -27.49
C ARG A 213 -10.88 14.90 -28.06
N VAL A 214 -10.12 15.98 -28.26
CA VAL A 214 -10.65 17.27 -28.75
C VAL A 214 -10.70 17.36 -30.29
N ASN A 215 -10.24 16.34 -31.02
CA ASN A 215 -10.18 16.34 -32.48
C ASN A 215 -11.06 15.26 -33.16
N PRO A 216 -12.32 15.03 -32.74
CA PRO A 216 -13.18 14.07 -33.44
C PRO A 216 -13.44 14.50 -34.88
N GLY A 217 -13.29 13.58 -35.83
CA GLY A 217 -13.50 13.84 -37.25
C GLY A 217 -12.40 14.62 -37.95
N ASN A 218 -11.44 15.20 -37.23
CA ASN A 218 -10.31 15.90 -37.80
C ASN A 218 -9.11 14.93 -37.94
N THR A 219 -8.49 14.92 -39.13
CA THR A 219 -7.30 14.08 -39.34
C THR A 219 -6.09 14.71 -38.63
N ILE A 220 -5.48 13.97 -37.74
CA ILE A 220 -4.22 14.29 -37.06
C ILE A 220 -3.10 13.38 -37.58
N THR A 221 -1.85 13.84 -37.48
CA THR A 221 -0.67 13.06 -37.88
C THR A 221 0.08 12.64 -36.61
N LEU A 222 0.17 11.34 -36.36
CA LEU A 222 0.99 10.77 -35.30
C LEU A 222 2.38 10.49 -35.82
N GLY A 223 3.41 11.14 -35.29
CA GLY A 223 4.80 10.75 -35.46
C GLY A 223 5.08 9.56 -34.53
N ILE A 224 5.48 8.44 -35.08
CA ILE A 224 5.78 7.22 -34.33
C ILE A 224 7.19 6.72 -34.62
N GLU A 225 7.76 6.00 -33.68
CA GLU A 225 8.95 5.19 -33.88
C GLU A 225 8.56 3.71 -33.83
N ARG A 226 8.85 2.99 -34.91
CA ARG A 226 8.63 1.54 -35.04
C ARG A 226 9.94 0.86 -35.38
N GLU A 227 10.44 -0.01 -34.49
CA GLU A 227 11.73 -0.70 -34.65
C GLU A 227 12.90 0.24 -34.96
N GLY A 228 12.94 1.41 -34.30
CA GLY A 228 13.98 2.43 -34.50
C GLY A 228 13.80 3.27 -35.78
N VAL A 229 12.68 3.12 -36.50
CA VAL A 229 12.40 3.88 -37.72
C VAL A 229 11.24 4.84 -37.49
N ALA A 230 11.50 6.13 -37.66
CA ALA A 230 10.47 7.16 -37.60
C ALA A 230 9.48 7.04 -38.77
N ARG A 231 8.19 7.18 -38.47
CA ARG A 231 7.08 7.15 -39.46
C ARG A 231 5.98 8.10 -39.06
N ASP A 232 5.32 8.68 -40.04
CA ASP A 232 4.11 9.48 -39.85
C ASP A 232 2.87 8.65 -40.23
N ILE A 233 1.91 8.59 -39.31
CA ILE A 233 0.65 7.90 -39.49
C ILE A 233 -0.48 8.90 -39.38
N ARG A 234 -1.30 9.04 -40.44
CA ARG A 234 -2.49 9.88 -40.41
C ARG A 234 -3.65 9.08 -39.85
N ILE A 235 -4.35 9.68 -38.89
CA ILE A 235 -5.46 9.04 -38.21
C ILE A 235 -6.59 10.07 -37.99
N THR A 236 -7.83 9.64 -38.16
CA THR A 236 -8.99 10.49 -37.90
C THR A 236 -9.75 9.92 -36.71
N PRO A 237 -9.69 10.56 -35.52
CA PRO A 237 -10.42 10.10 -34.34
C PRO A 237 -11.91 10.02 -34.59
N LEU A 238 -12.55 8.91 -34.20
CA LEU A 238 -13.99 8.72 -34.31
C LEU A 238 -14.69 9.35 -33.12
N LEU A 239 -15.78 10.11 -33.36
CA LEU A 239 -16.62 10.62 -32.28
C LEU A 239 -17.32 9.44 -31.59
N THR A 240 -17.13 9.26 -30.30
CA THR A 240 -17.75 8.20 -29.51
C THR A 240 -17.94 8.60 -28.07
N GLU A 241 -18.89 7.99 -27.41
CA GLU A 241 -19.15 8.18 -26.00
C GLU A 241 -18.05 7.51 -25.14
N ARG A 242 -17.40 8.29 -24.29
CA ARG A 242 -16.35 7.85 -23.36
C ARG A 242 -16.61 8.42 -21.98
N TYR A 243 -16.06 7.79 -20.97
CA TYR A 243 -16.06 8.37 -19.63
C TYR A 243 -15.28 9.68 -19.63
N ALA A 244 -15.87 10.70 -19.00
CA ALA A 244 -15.19 11.94 -18.73
C ALA A 244 -13.99 11.66 -17.81
N ILE A 245 -12.92 12.45 -17.95
CA ILE A 245 -11.72 12.33 -17.12
C ILE A 245 -11.44 13.71 -16.52
N ASP A 246 -11.35 13.79 -15.20
CA ASP A 246 -10.99 15.03 -14.52
C ASP A 246 -9.49 15.32 -14.60
N SER A 247 -9.06 16.49 -14.11
CA SER A 247 -7.67 16.92 -14.09
C SER A 247 -6.73 16.00 -13.26
N ARG A 248 -7.28 15.02 -12.54
CA ARG A 248 -6.53 14.00 -11.78
C ARG A 248 -6.53 12.65 -12.48
N GLY A 249 -7.11 12.53 -13.68
CA GLY A 249 -7.24 11.27 -14.40
C GLY A 249 -8.34 10.34 -13.85
N GLN A 250 -9.26 10.87 -13.03
CA GLN A 250 -10.35 10.09 -12.44
C GLN A 250 -11.65 10.30 -13.21
N VAL A 251 -12.51 9.27 -13.22
CA VAL A 251 -13.85 9.37 -13.81
C VAL A 251 -14.78 10.05 -12.80
N PRO A 252 -15.29 11.26 -13.09
CA PRO A 252 -16.24 11.94 -12.23
C PRO A 252 -17.59 11.21 -12.24
N VAL A 253 -18.31 11.29 -11.11
CA VAL A 253 -19.65 10.72 -10.98
C VAL A 253 -20.68 11.83 -10.81
N ASP A 254 -21.89 11.57 -11.31
CA ASP A 254 -23.02 12.47 -11.14
C ASP A 254 -23.59 12.43 -9.71
N SER A 255 -24.64 13.20 -9.44
CA SER A 255 -25.33 13.24 -8.14
C SER A 255 -26.00 11.91 -7.74
N ARG A 256 -26.09 10.94 -8.64
CA ARG A 256 -26.63 9.58 -8.43
C ARG A 256 -25.53 8.54 -8.30
N GLY A 257 -24.23 8.96 -8.36
CA GLY A 257 -23.08 8.07 -8.30
C GLY A 257 -22.79 7.34 -9.61
N GLN A 258 -23.38 7.79 -10.76
CA GLN A 258 -23.10 7.18 -12.05
C GLN A 258 -21.93 7.90 -12.73
N PRO A 259 -21.05 7.15 -13.43
CA PRO A 259 -19.95 7.74 -14.19
C PRO A 259 -20.48 8.72 -15.25
N ILE A 260 -19.90 9.90 -15.32
CA ILE A 260 -20.23 10.89 -16.35
C ILE A 260 -19.56 10.48 -17.66
N THR A 261 -20.35 10.51 -18.75
CA THR A 261 -19.85 10.26 -20.11
C THR A 261 -19.86 11.55 -20.93
N GLU A 262 -19.01 11.61 -21.94
CA GLU A 262 -18.92 12.70 -22.90
C GLU A 262 -18.59 12.17 -24.31
N GLU A 263 -19.02 12.90 -25.34
CA GLU A 263 -18.67 12.58 -26.72
C GLU A 263 -17.31 13.19 -27.08
N VAL A 264 -16.34 12.34 -27.39
CA VAL A 264 -14.97 12.73 -27.68
C VAL A 264 -14.37 11.93 -28.82
N GLY A 265 -13.24 12.41 -29.36
CA GLY A 265 -12.46 11.66 -30.33
C GLY A 265 -11.83 10.43 -29.69
N PHE A 266 -11.84 9.32 -30.42
CA PHE A 266 -11.24 8.07 -30.00
C PHE A 266 -10.58 7.34 -31.17
N VAL A 267 -9.45 6.71 -30.96
CA VAL A 267 -8.68 6.01 -32.00
C VAL A 267 -8.52 4.52 -31.75
N GLY A 268 -8.85 4.02 -30.58
CA GLY A 268 -8.80 2.59 -30.27
C GLY A 268 -7.40 2.07 -29.94
N ILE A 269 -6.57 2.86 -29.24
CA ILE A 269 -5.25 2.43 -28.76
C ILE A 269 -5.21 2.51 -27.23
N GLY A 270 -4.40 1.63 -26.63
CA GLY A 270 -4.10 1.63 -25.19
C GLY A 270 -2.60 1.71 -24.96
N ALA A 271 -2.19 2.38 -23.87
CA ALA A 271 -0.79 2.49 -23.46
C ALA A 271 -0.20 1.15 -23.03
N ALA A 272 1.08 0.93 -23.27
CA ALA A 272 1.85 -0.04 -22.51
C ALA A 272 2.10 0.49 -21.10
N LEU A 273 2.11 -0.41 -20.14
CA LEU A 273 2.42 -0.08 -18.73
C LEU A 273 3.90 -0.40 -18.48
N GLU A 274 4.65 0.60 -18.07
CA GLU A 274 6.08 0.49 -17.77
C GLU A 274 6.34 0.92 -16.31
N SER A 275 7.37 0.31 -15.66
CA SER A 275 7.76 0.58 -14.26
C SER A 275 9.22 1.03 -14.16
#